data_59c96df859966a7a5e31d3d47f2035cb
#
_entry.id   59c96df859966a7a5e31d3d47f2035cb
#
_cell.length_a   1.000
_cell.length_b   1.000
_cell.length_c   1.000
_cell.angle_alpha   90.00
_cell.angle_beta   90.00
_cell.angle_gamma   90.00
#
_symmetry.space_group_name_H-M   'P 1'
#
loop_
_entity.id
_entity.type
_entity.pdbx_description
1 polymer ?
#
loop_
_entity_poly.entity_id
_entity_poly.type
_entity_poly.pdbx_seq_one_letter_code
_entity_poly.pdbx_strand_id
1 'polypeptide(L)'
;MSASSRNDVPPGAEPVEFLKLMLRTRLFEEFSMRLKKEGAVLGNTYPCLGQEALGVAALALAPGDAVFPSYRSRAIVFGKGATVEQHLREMIGAPEAEQGGREVFHHAAFPGVGVMPSSSMIGGWAPTAAGYALTQQMERSGNVTVCVIGDGSLGAGDLHEALNIVGTWKLPFVLMVENNGYQVSAAWSQVRAQRALAPYVQPYGFVARLVDGNNAFDVFHSMAWARAEALAGRPAMLDCETYRMGGYSSHFGEPRSGIEDELAQWRKRDPIAFMEDWLARHGGLSPRELAAIRDAEAEAITAAWDKAKRSATRA
;
A
#
# COMPACT_ATOMS: atom_id res chain seq x y z
N MET A 1 -10.83 20.72 -1.95
CA MET A 1 -9.93 21.16 -3.04
C MET A 1 -10.67 21.04 -4.37
N SER A 2 -10.49 22.00 -5.29
CA SER A 2 -11.05 21.88 -6.64
C SER A 2 -10.35 20.76 -7.42
N ALA A 3 -11.01 20.19 -8.44
CA ALA A 3 -10.41 19.12 -9.24
C ALA A 3 -9.05 19.50 -9.88
N SER A 4 -8.84 20.78 -10.20
CA SER A 4 -7.55 21.27 -10.75
C SER A 4 -6.39 21.20 -9.75
N SER A 5 -6.64 21.41 -8.44
CA SER A 5 -5.60 21.39 -7.42
C SER A 5 -5.13 19.97 -7.03
N ARG A 6 -5.85 18.92 -7.46
CA ARG A 6 -5.49 17.53 -7.16
C ARG A 6 -4.39 16.98 -8.05
N ASN A 7 -4.14 17.61 -9.21
CA ASN A 7 -3.12 17.18 -10.17
C ASN A 7 -1.89 18.10 -10.18
N ASP A 8 -1.85 19.10 -9.29
CA ASP A 8 -0.67 19.95 -9.13
C ASP A 8 0.45 19.15 -8.44
N VAL A 9 1.68 19.35 -8.89
CA VAL A 9 2.85 18.72 -8.26
C VAL A 9 3.00 19.24 -6.84
N PRO A 10 2.89 18.37 -5.83
CA PRO A 10 3.05 18.81 -4.44
C PRO A 10 4.48 19.29 -4.18
N PRO A 11 4.69 20.25 -3.26
CA PRO A 11 6.02 20.58 -2.80
C PRO A 11 6.77 19.32 -2.30
N GLY A 12 7.99 19.11 -2.81
CA GLY A 12 8.81 17.95 -2.48
C GLY A 12 8.43 16.63 -3.20
N ALA A 13 7.46 16.65 -4.11
CA ALA A 13 7.12 15.50 -4.93
C ALA A 13 8.03 15.44 -6.16
N GLU A 14 8.45 14.21 -6.47
CA GLU A 14 9.22 13.87 -7.65
C GLU A 14 8.38 12.94 -8.56
N PRO A 15 7.63 13.46 -9.54
CA PRO A 15 6.67 12.68 -10.32
C PRO A 15 7.28 11.47 -11.02
N VAL A 16 8.55 11.53 -11.42
CA VAL A 16 9.27 10.39 -12.01
C VAL A 16 9.47 9.27 -10.99
N GLU A 17 9.74 9.60 -9.72
CA GLU A 17 9.85 8.60 -8.66
C GLU A 17 8.49 7.96 -8.33
N PHE A 18 7.38 8.69 -8.48
CA PHE A 18 6.04 8.11 -8.41
C PHE A 18 5.85 7.04 -9.47
N LEU A 19 6.19 7.35 -10.73
CA LEU A 19 6.10 6.39 -11.83
C LEU A 19 6.99 5.18 -11.60
N LYS A 20 8.25 5.37 -11.21
CA LYS A 20 9.19 4.27 -10.92
C LYS A 20 8.65 3.34 -9.83
N LEU A 21 8.15 3.90 -8.71
CA LEU A 21 7.57 3.11 -7.63
C LEU A 21 6.37 2.28 -8.08
N MET A 22 5.46 2.88 -8.84
CA MET A 22 4.28 2.19 -9.37
C MET A 22 4.67 1.11 -10.38
N LEU A 23 5.61 1.39 -11.28
CA LEU A 23 6.14 0.40 -12.24
C LEU A 23 6.84 -0.75 -11.53
N ARG A 24 7.72 -0.46 -10.57
CA ARG A 24 8.37 -1.48 -9.72
C ARG A 24 7.34 -2.40 -9.07
N THR A 25 6.29 -1.81 -8.52
CA THR A 25 5.23 -2.57 -7.85
C THR A 25 4.48 -3.46 -8.84
N ARG A 26 4.01 -2.92 -9.97
CA ARG A 26 3.29 -3.67 -11.02
C ARG A 26 4.12 -4.83 -11.55
N LEU A 27 5.33 -4.52 -11.97
CA LEU A 27 6.25 -5.50 -12.55
C LEU A 27 6.65 -6.59 -11.54
N PHE A 28 6.85 -6.23 -10.27
CA PHE A 28 7.09 -7.20 -9.21
C PHE A 28 5.89 -8.12 -9.00
N GLU A 29 4.67 -7.60 -8.97
CA GLU A 29 3.47 -8.43 -8.79
C GLU A 29 3.29 -9.41 -9.95
N GLU A 30 3.45 -8.94 -11.19
CA GLU A 30 3.39 -9.79 -12.39
C GLU A 30 4.49 -10.86 -12.38
N PHE A 31 5.70 -10.48 -11.98
CA PHE A 31 6.84 -11.38 -11.82
C PHE A 31 6.57 -12.43 -10.74
N SER A 32 6.11 -12.02 -9.57
CA SER A 32 5.83 -12.92 -8.44
C SER A 32 4.72 -13.91 -8.75
N MET A 33 3.67 -13.49 -9.48
CA MET A 33 2.62 -14.39 -9.94
C MET A 33 3.14 -15.44 -10.94
N ARG A 34 4.07 -15.06 -11.83
CA ARG A 34 4.74 -15.99 -12.73
C ARG A 34 5.57 -17.00 -11.95
N LEU A 35 6.44 -16.54 -11.02
CA LEU A 35 7.23 -17.41 -10.18
C LEU A 35 6.37 -18.40 -9.38
N LYS A 36 5.19 -17.96 -8.92
CA LYS A 36 4.24 -18.85 -8.22
C LYS A 36 3.71 -19.95 -9.13
N LYS A 37 3.35 -19.62 -10.38
CA LYS A 37 2.92 -20.62 -11.37
C LYS A 37 4.01 -21.62 -11.71
N GLU A 38 5.25 -21.18 -11.71
CA GLU A 38 6.43 -22.03 -11.95
C GLU A 38 6.85 -22.83 -10.71
N GLY A 39 6.21 -22.65 -9.56
CA GLY A 39 6.56 -23.31 -8.30
C GLY A 39 7.87 -22.81 -7.69
N ALA A 40 8.39 -21.67 -8.16
CA ALA A 40 9.68 -21.14 -7.74
C ALA A 40 9.62 -20.35 -6.42
N VAL A 41 8.42 -20.02 -5.92
CA VAL A 41 8.20 -19.34 -4.63
C VAL A 41 7.22 -20.11 -3.78
N LEU A 42 7.40 -20.02 -2.47
CA LEU A 42 6.56 -20.68 -1.46
C LEU A 42 5.21 -19.96 -1.30
N GLY A 43 4.51 -19.92 -0.32
CA GLY A 43 3.33 -19.13 0.00
C GLY A 43 2.39 -18.72 -1.14
N ASN A 44 1.38 -17.95 -0.83
CA ASN A 44 0.48 -17.31 -1.79
C ASN A 44 0.86 -15.86 -2.02
N THR A 45 0.55 -15.32 -3.21
CA THR A 45 0.65 -13.90 -3.51
C THR A 45 -0.73 -13.26 -3.50
N TYR A 46 -0.80 -12.02 -3.06
CA TYR A 46 -2.01 -11.19 -3.02
C TYR A 46 -1.72 -9.90 -3.83
N PRO A 47 -1.89 -9.94 -5.16
CA PRO A 47 -1.43 -8.86 -6.01
C PRO A 47 -2.20 -7.56 -5.76
N CYS A 48 -1.48 -6.44 -5.72
CA CYS A 48 -2.05 -5.10 -5.60
C CYS A 48 -2.24 -4.41 -6.96
N LEU A 49 -2.43 -5.18 -8.03
CA LEU A 49 -2.63 -4.67 -9.39
C LEU A 49 -3.81 -3.70 -9.43
N GLY A 50 -3.59 -2.51 -9.97
CA GLY A 50 -4.55 -1.41 -10.02
C GLY A 50 -4.52 -0.48 -8.79
N GLN A 51 -3.76 -0.82 -7.74
CA GLN A 51 -3.65 -0.07 -6.48
C GLN A 51 -2.24 0.51 -6.27
N GLU A 52 -1.41 0.56 -7.30
CA GLU A 52 0.01 0.91 -7.19
C GLU A 52 0.23 2.35 -6.72
N ALA A 53 -0.67 3.28 -7.09
CA ALA A 53 -0.56 4.68 -6.66
C ALA A 53 -0.63 4.85 -5.14
N LEU A 54 -1.25 3.91 -4.41
CA LEU A 54 -1.31 3.95 -2.94
C LEU A 54 0.08 3.90 -2.30
N GLY A 55 1.07 3.31 -2.99
CA GLY A 55 2.46 3.30 -2.54
C GLY A 55 3.10 4.67 -2.43
N VAL A 56 2.63 5.63 -3.23
CA VAL A 56 3.14 7.00 -3.24
C VAL A 56 2.92 7.71 -1.90
N ALA A 57 1.93 7.25 -1.10
CA ALA A 57 1.74 7.71 0.28
C ALA A 57 3.02 7.62 1.13
N ALA A 58 3.84 6.58 0.92
CA ALA A 58 5.08 6.40 1.67
C ALA A 58 6.11 7.51 1.42
N LEU A 59 6.11 8.11 0.23
CA LEU A 59 7.04 9.19 -0.14
C LEU A 59 6.72 10.51 0.57
N ALA A 60 5.52 10.64 1.16
CA ALA A 60 5.12 11.77 2.00
C ALA A 60 5.43 11.56 3.49
N LEU A 61 5.98 10.41 3.87
CA LEU A 61 6.32 10.05 5.24
C LEU A 61 7.78 10.41 5.57
N ALA A 62 8.03 10.72 6.84
CA ALA A 62 9.39 10.88 7.34
C ALA A 62 10.07 9.49 7.52
N PRO A 63 11.42 9.43 7.54
CA PRO A 63 12.13 8.18 7.78
C PRO A 63 11.73 7.44 9.05
N GLY A 64 11.45 8.15 10.15
CA GLY A 64 11.05 7.58 11.44
C GLY A 64 9.57 7.23 11.57
N ASP A 65 8.74 7.56 10.58
CA ASP A 65 7.34 7.14 10.57
C ASP A 65 7.24 5.63 10.33
N ALA A 66 6.37 4.96 11.08
CA ALA A 66 6.15 3.52 10.96
C ALA A 66 4.92 3.20 10.10
N VAL A 67 5.01 2.12 9.31
CA VAL A 67 3.89 1.59 8.52
C VAL A 67 3.59 0.18 8.97
N PHE A 68 2.33 -0.08 9.33
CA PHE A 68 1.74 -1.40 9.55
C PHE A 68 0.91 -1.75 8.32
N PRO A 69 1.48 -2.47 7.33
CA PRO A 69 0.82 -2.70 6.06
C PRO A 69 -0.23 -3.81 6.15
N SER A 70 -1.20 -3.81 5.24
CA SER A 70 -2.00 -5.00 4.96
C SER A 70 -1.17 -6.01 4.12
N TYR A 71 -1.64 -7.25 4.04
CA TYR A 71 -0.99 -8.26 3.20
C TYR A 71 -1.00 -7.90 1.70
N ARG A 72 -1.78 -6.89 1.27
CA ARG A 72 -1.85 -6.41 -0.11
C ARG A 72 -1.05 -5.11 -0.35
N SER A 73 -0.63 -4.42 0.69
CA SER A 73 -0.05 -3.07 0.63
C SER A 73 1.42 -3.05 0.19
N ARG A 74 1.80 -3.87 -0.80
CA ARG A 74 3.19 -3.96 -1.25
C ARG A 74 3.74 -2.65 -1.79
N ALA A 75 2.87 -1.89 -2.46
CA ALA A 75 3.24 -0.60 -3.00
C ALA A 75 3.80 0.35 -1.92
N ILE A 76 3.14 0.46 -0.75
CA ILE A 76 3.61 1.31 0.34
C ILE A 76 4.87 0.75 1.02
N VAL A 77 5.04 -0.58 1.04
CA VAL A 77 6.23 -1.24 1.57
C VAL A 77 7.46 -0.91 0.72
N PHE A 78 7.35 -0.97 -0.60
CA PHE A 78 8.41 -0.52 -1.51
C PHE A 78 8.64 1.00 -1.43
N GLY A 79 7.59 1.79 -1.30
CA GLY A 79 7.67 3.23 -1.10
C GLY A 79 8.43 3.63 0.16
N LYS A 80 8.35 2.83 1.23
CA LYS A 80 9.14 3.02 2.46
C LYS A 80 10.61 2.61 2.32
N GLY A 81 10.98 1.93 1.24
CA GLY A 81 12.36 1.56 0.94
C GLY A 81 12.71 0.09 1.12
N ALA A 82 11.76 -0.79 1.43
CA ALA A 82 12.01 -2.23 1.34
C ALA A 82 12.32 -2.62 -0.11
N THR A 83 13.32 -3.47 -0.30
CA THR A 83 13.79 -3.82 -1.64
C THR A 83 13.08 -5.04 -2.22
N VAL A 84 13.03 -5.13 -3.53
CA VAL A 84 12.55 -6.31 -4.26
C VAL A 84 13.33 -7.57 -3.85
N GLU A 85 14.65 -7.45 -3.69
CA GLU A 85 15.51 -8.55 -3.29
C GLU A 85 15.13 -9.10 -1.91
N GLN A 86 14.91 -8.23 -0.92
CA GLN A 86 14.50 -8.63 0.43
C GLN A 86 13.18 -9.42 0.39
N HIS A 87 12.20 -8.94 -0.38
CA HIS A 87 10.92 -9.66 -0.55
C HIS A 87 11.10 -11.03 -1.21
N LEU A 88 11.90 -11.11 -2.27
CA LEU A 88 12.12 -12.36 -2.99
C LEU A 88 12.84 -13.39 -2.13
N ARG A 89 13.79 -12.97 -1.28
CA ARG A 89 14.45 -13.87 -0.32
C ARG A 89 13.47 -14.51 0.65
N GLU A 90 12.54 -13.73 1.20
CA GLU A 90 11.47 -14.28 2.06
C GLU A 90 10.59 -15.25 1.27
N MET A 91 10.16 -14.89 0.05
CA MET A 91 9.25 -15.70 -0.76
C MET A 91 9.82 -17.07 -1.16
N ILE A 92 11.14 -17.20 -1.25
CA ILE A 92 11.81 -18.48 -1.55
C ILE A 92 12.28 -19.22 -0.28
N GLY A 93 12.04 -18.65 0.90
CA GLY A 93 12.43 -19.26 2.17
C GLY A 93 13.95 -19.21 2.41
N ALA A 94 14.65 -18.17 1.90
CA ALA A 94 16.09 -18.07 2.07
C ALA A 94 16.48 -17.84 3.54
N PRO A 95 17.42 -18.60 4.12
CA PRO A 95 17.81 -18.44 5.53
C PRO A 95 18.40 -17.07 5.87
N GLU A 96 19.00 -16.38 4.89
CA GLU A 96 19.56 -15.02 5.05
C GLU A 96 18.52 -13.91 4.85
N ALA A 97 17.24 -14.25 4.64
CA ALA A 97 16.17 -13.25 4.56
C ALA A 97 15.93 -12.59 5.93
N GLU A 98 15.29 -11.43 5.94
CA GLU A 98 15.08 -10.58 7.13
C GLU A 98 14.43 -11.34 8.32
N GLN A 99 13.50 -12.26 8.03
CA GLN A 99 12.88 -13.16 9.02
C GLN A 99 13.30 -14.61 8.85
N GLY A 100 14.46 -14.87 8.23
CA GLY A 100 15.01 -16.20 8.02
C GLY A 100 14.17 -17.02 7.03
N GLY A 101 13.50 -16.39 6.07
CA GLY A 101 12.68 -17.05 5.06
C GLY A 101 11.41 -17.68 5.61
N ARG A 102 10.90 -17.23 6.75
CA ARG A 102 9.69 -17.77 7.39
C ARG A 102 8.41 -17.06 6.93
N GLU A 103 8.54 -15.83 6.41
CA GLU A 103 7.40 -14.96 6.06
C GLU A 103 7.07 -15.00 4.57
N VAL A 104 6.87 -16.21 4.07
CA VAL A 104 6.62 -16.50 2.65
C VAL A 104 5.28 -15.94 2.10
N PHE A 105 4.38 -15.48 2.98
CA PHE A 105 3.04 -15.00 2.61
C PHE A 105 2.91 -13.47 2.58
N HIS A 106 4.01 -12.74 2.41
CA HIS A 106 4.03 -11.28 2.42
C HIS A 106 3.73 -10.64 3.79
N HIS A 107 4.06 -11.33 4.85
CA HIS A 107 3.95 -10.81 6.21
C HIS A 107 5.29 -10.23 6.71
N ALA A 108 6.29 -10.19 5.85
CA ALA A 108 7.63 -9.76 6.18
C ALA A 108 7.66 -8.33 6.74
N ALA A 109 8.50 -8.15 7.76
CA ALA A 109 8.83 -6.86 8.35
C ALA A 109 10.18 -6.36 7.82
N PHE A 110 10.29 -5.05 7.66
CA PHE A 110 11.54 -4.38 7.30
C PHE A 110 11.76 -3.20 8.26
N PRO A 111 12.07 -3.49 9.55
CA PRO A 111 12.11 -2.46 10.60
C PRO A 111 13.17 -1.40 10.33
N GLY A 112 14.26 -1.73 9.60
CA GLY A 112 15.29 -0.78 9.19
C GLY A 112 14.78 0.38 8.32
N VAL A 113 13.60 0.22 7.69
CA VAL A 113 12.92 1.26 6.91
C VAL A 113 11.53 1.61 7.48
N GLY A 114 11.26 1.22 8.73
CA GLY A 114 9.99 1.54 9.42
C GLY A 114 8.78 0.74 8.93
N VAL A 115 8.98 -0.43 8.30
CA VAL A 115 7.90 -1.33 7.90
C VAL A 115 7.74 -2.43 8.92
N MET A 116 6.59 -2.46 9.58
CA MET A 116 6.19 -3.47 10.55
C MET A 116 5.58 -4.69 9.85
N PRO A 117 5.46 -5.85 10.52
CA PRO A 117 4.88 -7.02 9.91
C PRO A 117 3.41 -6.79 9.51
N SER A 118 2.97 -7.45 8.46
CA SER A 118 1.55 -7.55 8.12
C SER A 118 0.92 -8.83 8.69
N SER A 119 -0.39 -8.99 8.55
CA SER A 119 -1.11 -10.17 9.01
C SER A 119 -2.23 -10.56 8.07
N SER A 120 -2.52 -11.86 8.00
CA SER A 120 -3.75 -12.37 7.37
C SER A 120 -5.00 -12.17 8.26
N MET A 121 -4.83 -11.86 9.54
CA MET A 121 -5.93 -11.47 10.43
C MET A 121 -6.31 -10.02 10.12
N ILE A 122 -7.41 -9.84 9.40
CA ILE A 122 -7.88 -8.52 8.99
C ILE A 122 -8.24 -7.67 10.22
N GLY A 123 -7.72 -6.43 10.26
CA GLY A 123 -7.92 -5.51 11.39
C GLY A 123 -7.08 -5.82 12.65
N GLY A 124 -6.53 -7.03 12.79
CA GLY A 124 -5.84 -7.48 14.02
C GLY A 124 -4.53 -6.73 14.35
N TRP A 125 -3.91 -6.05 13.39
CA TRP A 125 -2.73 -5.23 13.66
C TRP A 125 -3.03 -3.81 14.14
N ALA A 126 -4.29 -3.37 14.08
CA ALA A 126 -4.66 -2.02 14.49
C ALA A 126 -4.34 -1.75 15.98
N PRO A 127 -4.61 -2.65 16.96
CA PRO A 127 -4.19 -2.48 18.35
C PRO A 127 -2.67 -2.37 18.51
N THR A 128 -1.90 -3.19 17.79
CA THR A 128 -0.43 -3.13 17.84
C THR A 128 0.09 -1.80 17.27
N ALA A 129 -0.49 -1.34 16.15
CA ALA A 129 -0.17 -0.05 15.56
C ALA A 129 -0.53 1.11 16.50
N ALA A 130 -1.65 1.03 17.24
CA ALA A 130 -2.01 2.00 18.26
C ALA A 130 -0.99 2.02 19.42
N GLY A 131 -0.53 0.85 19.88
CA GLY A 131 0.53 0.74 20.88
C GLY A 131 1.85 1.36 20.40
N TYR A 132 2.21 1.16 19.13
CA TYR A 132 3.40 1.79 18.55
C TYR A 132 3.26 3.32 18.48
N ALA A 133 2.09 3.83 18.07
CA ALA A 133 1.80 5.26 18.08
C ALA A 133 1.86 5.86 19.50
N LEU A 134 1.42 5.12 20.51
CA LEU A 134 1.56 5.52 21.93
C LEU A 134 3.04 5.65 22.31
N THR A 135 3.88 4.69 21.94
CA THR A 135 5.32 4.78 22.17
C THR A 135 5.92 6.03 21.52
N GLN A 136 5.59 6.30 20.26
CA GLN A 136 6.05 7.50 19.54
C GLN A 136 5.61 8.80 20.24
N GLN A 137 4.38 8.83 20.79
CA GLN A 137 3.89 9.97 21.58
C GLN A 137 4.65 10.13 22.90
N MET A 138 4.86 9.04 23.65
CA MET A 138 5.59 9.05 24.92
C MET A 138 7.04 9.51 24.74
N GLU A 139 7.69 9.07 23.67
CA GLU A 139 9.05 9.45 23.31
C GLU A 139 9.15 10.85 22.69
N ARG A 140 8.03 11.48 22.36
CA ARG A 140 7.95 12.76 21.64
C ARG A 140 8.80 12.76 20.35
N SER A 141 8.76 11.64 19.62
CA SER A 141 9.64 11.39 18.48
C SER A 141 9.38 12.30 17.26
N GLY A 142 8.21 12.94 17.20
CA GLY A 142 7.77 13.70 16.02
C GLY A 142 7.39 12.83 14.82
N ASN A 143 7.21 11.53 15.05
CA ASN A 143 6.82 10.55 14.05
C ASN A 143 5.35 10.16 14.17
N VAL A 144 4.81 9.56 13.12
CA VAL A 144 3.47 8.99 13.08
C VAL A 144 3.49 7.50 12.78
N THR A 145 2.43 6.82 13.19
CA THR A 145 2.16 5.44 12.81
C THR A 145 1.04 5.40 11.77
N VAL A 146 1.32 4.81 10.61
CA VAL A 146 0.33 4.54 9.56
C VAL A 146 -0.10 3.09 9.64
N CYS A 147 -1.39 2.85 9.88
CA CYS A 147 -1.99 1.52 9.81
C CYS A 147 -2.78 1.41 8.50
N VAL A 148 -2.37 0.48 7.63
CA VAL A 148 -3.01 0.26 6.33
C VAL A 148 -3.91 -0.96 6.44
N ILE A 149 -5.17 -0.79 6.07
CA ILE A 149 -6.18 -1.86 6.06
C ILE A 149 -6.94 -1.89 4.74
N GLY A 150 -7.47 -3.04 4.36
CA GLY A 150 -8.51 -3.11 3.33
C GLY A 150 -9.87 -2.69 3.90
N ASP A 151 -10.76 -2.21 3.05
CA ASP A 151 -12.12 -1.79 3.42
C ASP A 151 -12.96 -2.92 4.04
N GLY A 152 -12.67 -4.18 3.71
CA GLY A 152 -13.26 -5.36 4.37
C GLY A 152 -12.89 -5.52 5.85
N SER A 153 -11.85 -4.82 6.34
CA SER A 153 -11.44 -4.87 7.75
C SER A 153 -12.28 -3.97 8.67
N LEU A 154 -13.10 -3.09 8.11
CA LEU A 154 -13.90 -2.13 8.91
C LEU A 154 -14.93 -2.77 9.85
N GLY A 155 -15.29 -4.03 9.61
CA GLY A 155 -16.14 -4.81 10.51
C GLY A 155 -15.41 -5.54 11.65
N ALA A 156 -14.08 -5.44 11.73
CA ALA A 156 -13.30 -6.13 12.77
C ALA A 156 -13.41 -5.40 14.12
N GLY A 157 -13.76 -6.13 15.19
CA GLY A 157 -13.91 -5.57 16.55
C GLY A 157 -12.61 -4.93 17.05
N ASP A 158 -11.48 -5.61 16.86
CA ASP A 158 -10.14 -5.12 17.26
C ASP A 158 -9.81 -3.75 16.65
N LEU A 159 -10.26 -3.49 15.42
CA LEU A 159 -10.10 -2.18 14.80
C LEU A 159 -10.87 -1.10 15.59
N HIS A 160 -12.13 -1.35 15.94
CA HIS A 160 -12.95 -0.37 16.64
C HIS A 160 -12.40 -0.05 18.04
N GLU A 161 -11.88 -1.06 18.74
CA GLU A 161 -11.20 -0.85 20.03
C GLU A 161 -9.92 -0.01 19.86
N ALA A 162 -9.11 -0.31 18.84
CA ALA A 162 -7.92 0.48 18.52
C ALA A 162 -8.27 1.94 18.19
N LEU A 163 -9.32 2.18 17.37
CA LEU A 163 -9.77 3.54 17.04
C LEU A 163 -10.21 4.31 18.28
N ASN A 164 -10.90 3.65 19.22
CA ASN A 164 -11.30 4.26 20.49
C ASN A 164 -10.09 4.71 21.31
N ILE A 165 -9.07 3.86 21.46
CA ILE A 165 -7.83 4.19 22.16
C ILE A 165 -7.10 5.35 21.46
N VAL A 166 -6.92 5.25 20.14
CA VAL A 166 -6.24 6.26 19.34
C VAL A 166 -6.91 7.63 19.47
N GLY A 167 -8.23 7.67 19.36
CA GLY A 167 -8.99 8.93 19.46
C GLY A 167 -8.99 9.50 20.88
N THR A 168 -9.18 8.66 21.92
CA THR A 168 -9.20 9.06 23.33
C THR A 168 -7.86 9.68 23.75
N TRP A 169 -6.74 9.10 23.31
CA TRP A 169 -5.40 9.58 23.68
C TRP A 169 -4.77 10.49 22.64
N LYS A 170 -5.50 10.77 21.53
CA LYS A 170 -5.03 11.64 20.44
C LYS A 170 -3.67 11.24 19.91
N LEU A 171 -3.50 9.93 19.67
CA LEU A 171 -2.23 9.37 19.24
C LEU A 171 -1.84 9.86 17.84
N PRO A 172 -0.54 9.96 17.51
CA PRO A 172 -0.05 10.34 16.18
C PRO A 172 -0.26 9.18 15.18
N PHE A 173 -1.51 9.01 14.74
CA PHE A 173 -1.97 7.83 14.02
C PHE A 173 -2.71 8.20 12.74
N VAL A 174 -2.39 7.50 11.66
CA VAL A 174 -3.09 7.59 10.37
C VAL A 174 -3.65 6.21 10.03
N LEU A 175 -4.96 6.13 9.82
CA LEU A 175 -5.62 4.97 9.25
C LEU A 175 -5.74 5.17 7.73
N MET A 176 -5.01 4.38 6.94
CA MET A 176 -5.14 4.37 5.49
C MET A 176 -5.98 3.18 5.06
N VAL A 177 -7.12 3.42 4.42
CA VAL A 177 -8.02 2.36 3.96
C VAL A 177 -7.87 2.17 2.46
N GLU A 178 -7.42 1.01 2.04
CA GLU A 178 -7.40 0.55 0.64
C GLU A 178 -8.83 0.13 0.25
N ASN A 179 -9.66 1.13 -0.10
CA ASN A 179 -11.08 0.94 -0.39
C ASN A 179 -11.27 0.48 -1.84
N ASN A 180 -11.11 -0.81 -2.08
CA ASN A 180 -11.30 -1.42 -3.41
C ASN A 180 -12.73 -1.95 -3.64
N GLY A 181 -13.65 -1.72 -2.70
CA GLY A 181 -15.06 -2.07 -2.82
C GLY A 181 -15.41 -3.53 -2.59
N TYR A 182 -14.42 -4.39 -2.24
CA TYR A 182 -14.64 -5.83 -2.11
C TYR A 182 -13.93 -6.45 -0.92
N GLN A 183 -14.67 -7.25 -0.17
CA GLN A 183 -14.12 -8.20 0.80
C GLN A 183 -14.08 -9.59 0.16
N VAL A 184 -12.89 -10.02 -0.31
CA VAL A 184 -12.70 -11.22 -1.15
C VAL A 184 -13.53 -11.13 -2.43
N SER A 185 -14.74 -11.71 -2.46
CA SER A 185 -15.72 -11.68 -3.55
C SER A 185 -16.98 -10.86 -3.21
N ALA A 186 -17.23 -10.60 -1.93
CA ALA A 186 -18.41 -9.86 -1.49
C ALA A 186 -18.23 -8.36 -1.74
N ALA A 187 -19.18 -7.76 -2.47
CA ALA A 187 -19.20 -6.31 -2.68
C ALA A 187 -19.45 -5.57 -1.34
N TRP A 188 -18.98 -4.33 -1.25
CA TRP A 188 -19.14 -3.50 -0.04
C TRP A 188 -20.58 -3.48 0.49
N SER A 189 -21.58 -3.45 -0.40
CA SER A 189 -23.01 -3.39 -0.04
C SER A 189 -23.53 -4.65 0.68
N GLN A 190 -22.80 -5.75 0.60
CA GLN A 190 -23.15 -7.01 1.28
C GLN A 190 -22.50 -7.11 2.67
N VAL A 191 -21.49 -6.29 2.96
CA VAL A 191 -20.68 -6.39 4.18
C VAL A 191 -20.66 -5.12 5.02
N ARG A 192 -21.18 -4.01 4.50
CA ARG A 192 -21.23 -2.70 5.19
C ARG A 192 -22.59 -2.04 5.04
N ALA A 193 -23.00 -1.36 6.11
CA ALA A 193 -24.26 -0.58 6.10
C ALA A 193 -24.13 0.73 5.28
N GLN A 194 -22.94 1.27 5.14
CA GLN A 194 -22.67 2.55 4.47
C GLN A 194 -21.50 2.45 3.50
N ARG A 195 -21.60 3.14 2.36
CA ARG A 195 -20.51 3.23 1.39
C ARG A 195 -19.38 4.15 1.88
N ALA A 196 -19.74 5.34 2.35
CA ALA A 196 -18.78 6.32 2.86
C ALA A 196 -18.13 5.83 4.16
N LEU A 197 -16.81 5.97 4.27
CA LEU A 197 -16.06 5.45 5.42
C LEU A 197 -15.88 6.47 6.55
N ALA A 198 -15.97 7.77 6.28
CA ALA A 198 -15.87 8.81 7.29
C ALA A 198 -16.78 8.58 8.52
N PRO A 199 -18.07 8.17 8.37
CA PRO A 199 -18.94 7.89 9.51
C PRO A 199 -18.46 6.77 10.43
N TYR A 200 -17.58 5.86 9.97
CA TYR A 200 -17.03 4.80 10.81
C TYR A 200 -16.01 5.30 11.83
N VAL A 201 -15.33 6.39 11.54
CA VAL A 201 -14.21 6.89 12.37
C VAL A 201 -14.52 8.20 13.10
N GLN A 202 -15.48 8.97 12.62
CA GLN A 202 -15.88 10.24 13.25
C GLN A 202 -16.25 10.11 14.74
N PRO A 203 -16.99 9.07 15.19
CA PRO A 203 -17.31 8.88 16.61
C PRO A 203 -16.07 8.73 17.50
N TYR A 204 -14.94 8.32 16.93
CA TYR A 204 -13.65 8.20 17.65
C TYR A 204 -12.79 9.48 17.55
N GLY A 205 -13.32 10.56 17.00
CA GLY A 205 -12.60 11.85 16.91
C GLY A 205 -11.58 11.95 15.78
N PHE A 206 -11.62 11.04 14.80
CA PHE A 206 -10.78 11.12 13.61
C PHE A 206 -11.27 12.19 12.64
N VAL A 207 -10.34 12.90 12.01
CA VAL A 207 -10.59 13.63 10.78
C VAL A 207 -10.46 12.67 9.59
N ALA A 208 -11.30 12.84 8.56
CA ALA A 208 -11.32 11.90 7.43
C ALA A 208 -11.27 12.64 6.09
N ARG A 209 -10.61 12.04 5.10
CA ARG A 209 -10.54 12.54 3.73
C ARG A 209 -10.80 11.40 2.75
N LEU A 210 -11.65 11.68 1.75
CA LEU A 210 -11.81 10.84 0.57
C LEU A 210 -10.69 11.16 -0.42
N VAL A 211 -10.03 10.13 -0.91
CA VAL A 211 -8.83 10.18 -1.77
C VAL A 211 -9.09 9.39 -3.05
N ASP A 212 -8.76 9.97 -4.21
CA ASP A 212 -8.67 9.18 -5.44
C ASP A 212 -7.41 8.31 -5.37
N GLY A 213 -7.57 7.04 -4.96
CA GLY A 213 -6.48 6.08 -4.78
C GLY A 213 -5.77 5.66 -6.07
N ASN A 214 -6.27 6.09 -7.23
CA ASN A 214 -5.61 5.89 -8.53
C ASN A 214 -4.86 7.15 -9.01
N ASN A 215 -4.95 8.27 -8.28
CA ASN A 215 -4.23 9.49 -8.55
C ASN A 215 -3.06 9.65 -7.56
N ALA A 216 -1.83 9.46 -8.06
CA ALA A 216 -0.62 9.51 -7.25
C ALA A 216 -0.43 10.85 -6.52
N PHE A 217 -0.82 11.97 -7.14
CA PHE A 217 -0.73 13.30 -6.52
C PHE A 217 -1.71 13.46 -5.37
N ASP A 218 -2.98 13.02 -5.56
CA ASP A 218 -3.99 13.07 -4.50
C ASP A 218 -3.59 12.19 -3.30
N VAL A 219 -3.02 11.01 -3.57
CA VAL A 219 -2.49 10.11 -2.53
C VAL A 219 -1.35 10.78 -1.75
N PHE A 220 -0.37 11.38 -2.42
CA PHE A 220 0.76 12.06 -1.78
C PHE A 220 0.28 13.24 -0.92
N HIS A 221 -0.51 14.13 -1.49
CA HIS A 221 -1.08 15.29 -0.78
C HIS A 221 -1.89 14.88 0.45
N SER A 222 -2.70 13.85 0.28
CA SER A 222 -3.58 13.38 1.36
C SER A 222 -2.80 12.74 2.50
N MET A 223 -1.73 12.00 2.20
CA MET A 223 -0.85 11.46 3.25
C MET A 223 -0.08 12.57 3.96
N ALA A 224 0.47 13.54 3.24
CA ALA A 224 1.13 14.68 3.86
C ALA A 224 0.19 15.46 4.80
N TRP A 225 -1.06 15.67 4.37
CA TRP A 225 -2.10 16.27 5.22
C TRP A 225 -2.41 15.41 6.44
N ALA A 226 -2.64 14.10 6.26
CA ALA A 226 -2.99 13.19 7.36
C ALA A 226 -1.87 13.12 8.41
N ARG A 227 -0.61 13.12 7.95
CA ARG A 227 0.56 13.19 8.82
C ARG A 227 0.57 14.47 9.66
N ALA A 228 0.32 15.62 9.04
CA ALA A 228 0.27 16.90 9.75
C ALA A 228 -0.88 16.94 10.78
N GLU A 229 -2.07 16.43 10.44
CA GLU A 229 -3.20 16.30 11.36
C GLU A 229 -2.86 15.42 12.57
N ALA A 230 -2.30 14.24 12.30
CA ALA A 230 -1.93 13.28 13.34
C ALA A 230 -0.90 13.87 14.33
N LEU A 231 0.13 14.57 13.83
CA LEU A 231 1.11 15.28 14.66
C LEU A 231 0.49 16.43 15.46
N ALA A 232 -0.60 17.02 14.97
CA ALA A 232 -1.36 18.05 15.69
C ALA A 232 -2.36 17.45 16.72
N GLY A 233 -2.30 16.14 17.00
CA GLY A 233 -3.18 15.44 17.94
C GLY A 233 -4.59 15.22 17.40
N ARG A 234 -4.77 15.20 16.08
CA ARG A 234 -6.01 14.84 15.38
C ARG A 234 -5.76 13.60 14.53
N PRO A 235 -5.98 12.38 15.05
CA PRO A 235 -5.85 11.18 14.26
C PRO A 235 -6.62 11.29 12.95
N ALA A 236 -6.05 10.78 11.85
CA ALA A 236 -6.62 10.98 10.52
C ALA A 236 -6.93 9.65 9.84
N MET A 237 -7.97 9.64 9.02
CA MET A 237 -8.29 8.53 8.11
C MET A 237 -8.24 9.01 6.65
N LEU A 238 -7.62 8.20 5.81
CA LEU A 238 -7.66 8.32 4.36
C LEU A 238 -8.55 7.19 3.79
N ASP A 239 -9.67 7.55 3.19
CA ASP A 239 -10.52 6.63 2.42
C ASP A 239 -10.04 6.65 0.97
N CYS A 240 -9.13 5.73 0.62
CA CYS A 240 -8.49 5.68 -0.68
C CYS A 240 -9.33 4.81 -1.63
N GLU A 241 -10.25 5.43 -2.38
CA GLU A 241 -11.03 4.73 -3.39
C GLU A 241 -10.13 4.25 -4.52
N THR A 242 -10.11 2.95 -4.73
CA THR A 242 -9.29 2.26 -5.73
C THR A 242 -10.01 1.01 -6.22
N TYR A 243 -9.32 0.18 -7.02
CA TYR A 243 -9.88 -1.08 -7.49
C TYR A 243 -8.82 -2.16 -7.66
N ARG A 244 -9.14 -3.36 -7.23
CA ARG A 244 -8.31 -4.53 -7.44
C ARG A 244 -8.50 -5.07 -8.86
N MET A 245 -7.58 -4.72 -9.78
CA MET A 245 -7.62 -5.15 -11.18
C MET A 245 -7.15 -6.58 -11.39
N GLY A 246 -6.40 -7.13 -10.43
CA GLY A 246 -5.99 -8.53 -10.40
C GLY A 246 -6.94 -9.40 -9.59
N GLY A 247 -6.70 -10.71 -9.61
CA GLY A 247 -7.42 -11.67 -8.77
C GLY A 247 -7.22 -11.44 -7.27
N TYR A 248 -7.97 -12.15 -6.45
CA TYR A 248 -7.85 -12.04 -4.99
C TYR A 248 -6.49 -12.51 -4.49
N SER A 249 -6.07 -13.69 -4.93
CA SER A 249 -4.75 -14.26 -4.61
C SER A 249 -4.34 -15.27 -5.68
N SER A 250 -3.08 -15.68 -5.65
CA SER A 250 -2.56 -16.71 -6.56
C SER A 250 -3.23 -18.10 -6.38
N HIS A 251 -3.85 -18.33 -5.21
CA HIS A 251 -4.58 -19.57 -4.93
C HIS A 251 -6.04 -19.53 -5.41
N PHE A 252 -6.75 -18.45 -5.12
CA PHE A 252 -8.18 -18.33 -5.44
C PHE A 252 -8.44 -17.67 -6.80
N GLY A 253 -7.40 -17.09 -7.44
CA GLY A 253 -7.60 -16.37 -8.69
C GLY A 253 -8.54 -15.16 -8.52
N GLU A 254 -9.52 -15.05 -9.43
CA GLU A 254 -10.56 -14.01 -9.38
C GLU A 254 -11.90 -14.64 -8.95
N PRO A 255 -12.30 -14.46 -7.68
CA PRO A 255 -13.52 -15.06 -7.16
C PRO A 255 -14.79 -14.23 -7.42
N ARG A 256 -14.66 -13.01 -7.96
CA ARG A 256 -15.80 -12.14 -8.31
C ARG A 256 -16.37 -12.60 -9.64
N SER A 257 -17.68 -12.49 -9.81
CA SER A 257 -18.40 -12.78 -11.06
C SER A 257 -19.12 -11.53 -11.57
N GLY A 258 -19.26 -11.43 -12.89
CA GLY A 258 -19.98 -10.31 -13.52
C GLY A 258 -19.32 -8.95 -13.34
N ILE A 259 -17.97 -8.90 -13.21
CA ILE A 259 -17.21 -7.68 -12.98
C ILE A 259 -16.57 -7.10 -14.25
N GLU A 260 -16.85 -7.68 -15.41
CA GLU A 260 -16.16 -7.36 -16.68
C GLU A 260 -16.31 -5.89 -17.03
N ASP A 261 -17.53 -5.36 -16.95
CA ASP A 261 -17.81 -3.94 -17.25
C ASP A 261 -17.18 -3.01 -16.20
N GLU A 262 -17.28 -3.36 -14.92
CA GLU A 262 -16.65 -2.61 -13.84
C GLU A 262 -15.13 -2.58 -14.01
N LEU A 263 -14.52 -3.73 -14.26
CA LEU A 263 -13.08 -3.85 -14.52
C LEU A 263 -12.66 -3.02 -15.75
N ALA A 264 -13.47 -3.04 -16.82
CA ALA A 264 -13.20 -2.25 -18.02
C ALA A 264 -13.24 -0.73 -17.74
N GLN A 265 -14.14 -0.26 -16.85
CA GLN A 265 -14.16 1.14 -16.44
C GLN A 265 -12.94 1.50 -15.59
N TRP A 266 -12.55 0.64 -14.63
CA TRP A 266 -11.38 0.89 -13.79
C TRP A 266 -10.05 0.83 -14.56
N ARG A 267 -9.95 0.00 -15.61
CA ARG A 267 -8.79 -0.01 -16.52
C ARG A 267 -8.55 1.33 -17.22
N LYS A 268 -9.61 2.13 -17.46
CA LYS A 268 -9.46 3.50 -17.99
C LYS A 268 -8.88 4.48 -16.97
N ARG A 269 -8.85 4.08 -15.70
CA ARG A 269 -8.29 4.83 -14.58
C ARG A 269 -7.00 4.15 -14.05
N ASP A 270 -6.27 3.44 -14.92
CA ASP A 270 -4.99 2.80 -14.52
C ASP A 270 -4.02 3.86 -14.01
N PRO A 271 -3.48 3.73 -12.78
CA PRO A 271 -2.65 4.75 -12.16
C PRO A 271 -1.32 4.95 -12.89
N ILE A 272 -0.78 3.90 -13.52
CA ILE A 272 0.47 3.99 -14.28
C ILE A 272 0.23 4.74 -15.59
N ALA A 273 -0.82 4.37 -16.32
CA ALA A 273 -1.18 5.07 -17.56
C ALA A 273 -1.47 6.56 -17.31
N PHE A 274 -2.12 6.90 -16.18
CA PHE A 274 -2.33 8.29 -15.77
C PHE A 274 -1.00 9.02 -15.56
N MET A 275 -0.04 8.44 -14.86
CA MET A 275 1.26 9.08 -14.62
C MET A 275 2.12 9.20 -15.88
N GLU A 276 2.12 8.18 -16.74
CA GLU A 276 2.84 8.22 -18.03
C GLU A 276 2.29 9.37 -18.91
N ASP A 277 0.97 9.48 -19.03
CA ASP A 277 0.31 10.56 -19.77
C ASP A 277 0.60 11.94 -19.15
N TRP A 278 0.54 12.05 -17.82
CA TRP A 278 0.87 13.29 -17.13
C TRP A 278 2.33 13.71 -17.34
N LEU A 279 3.28 12.78 -17.22
CA LEU A 279 4.72 13.04 -17.44
C LEU A 279 5.02 13.42 -18.88
N ALA A 280 4.33 12.80 -19.84
CA ALA A 280 4.47 13.18 -21.26
C ALA A 280 4.00 14.62 -21.53
N ARG A 281 2.87 15.03 -20.93
CA ARG A 281 2.29 16.36 -21.15
C ARG A 281 2.94 17.47 -20.34
N HIS A 282 3.37 17.21 -19.12
CA HIS A 282 3.82 18.22 -18.17
C HIS A 282 5.29 18.05 -17.76
N GLY A 283 5.79 16.80 -17.72
CA GLY A 283 7.18 16.47 -17.40
C GLY A 283 8.12 16.49 -18.61
N GLY A 284 7.58 16.61 -19.81
CA GLY A 284 8.35 16.66 -21.07
C GLY A 284 9.02 15.33 -21.45
N LEU A 285 8.62 14.20 -20.86
CA LEU A 285 9.20 12.90 -21.16
C LEU A 285 8.64 12.35 -22.47
N SER A 286 9.54 11.93 -23.37
CA SER A 286 9.19 11.23 -24.60
C SER A 286 8.72 9.78 -24.32
N PRO A 287 7.97 9.17 -25.24
CA PRO A 287 7.61 7.74 -25.14
C PRO A 287 8.83 6.82 -24.96
N ARG A 288 9.98 7.18 -25.55
CA ARG A 288 11.23 6.43 -25.42
C ARG A 288 11.80 6.50 -23.98
N GLU A 289 11.75 7.66 -23.35
CA GLU A 289 12.21 7.83 -21.97
C GLU A 289 11.29 7.11 -20.99
N LEU A 290 9.97 7.16 -21.17
CA LEU A 290 9.01 6.39 -20.38
C LEU A 290 9.24 4.88 -20.53
N ALA A 291 9.49 4.38 -21.73
CA ALA A 291 9.83 2.98 -21.96
C ALA A 291 11.15 2.60 -21.27
N ALA A 292 12.17 3.46 -21.35
CA ALA A 292 13.44 3.21 -20.67
C ALA A 292 13.32 3.12 -19.14
N ILE A 293 12.44 3.91 -18.53
CA ILE A 293 12.15 3.79 -17.08
C ILE A 293 11.53 2.42 -16.76
N ARG A 294 10.57 1.96 -17.57
CA ARG A 294 9.91 0.67 -17.41
C ARG A 294 10.91 -0.48 -17.56
N ASP A 295 11.75 -0.44 -18.60
CA ASP A 295 12.75 -1.46 -18.86
C ASP A 295 13.78 -1.53 -17.72
N ALA A 296 14.23 -0.39 -17.21
CA ALA A 296 15.16 -0.34 -16.07
C ALA A 296 14.58 -0.99 -14.79
N GLU A 297 13.30 -0.75 -14.49
CA GLU A 297 12.64 -1.40 -13.33
C GLU A 297 12.48 -2.93 -13.56
N ALA A 298 12.20 -3.36 -14.79
CA ALA A 298 12.10 -4.79 -15.12
C ALA A 298 13.47 -5.51 -14.99
N GLU A 299 14.55 -4.87 -15.47
CA GLU A 299 15.92 -5.37 -15.32
C GLU A 299 16.32 -5.45 -13.83
N ALA A 300 15.98 -4.41 -13.04
CA ALA A 300 16.27 -4.40 -11.61
C ALA A 300 15.57 -5.55 -10.86
N ILE A 301 14.33 -5.88 -11.22
CA ILE A 301 13.59 -7.02 -10.63
C ILE A 301 14.28 -8.35 -11.01
N THR A 302 14.69 -8.50 -12.26
CA THR A 302 15.39 -9.70 -12.73
C THR A 302 16.74 -9.87 -12.00
N ALA A 303 17.50 -8.79 -11.86
CA ALA A 303 18.75 -8.78 -11.13
C ALA A 303 18.57 -9.13 -9.63
N ALA A 304 17.50 -8.60 -9.01
CA ALA A 304 17.13 -8.91 -7.63
C ALA A 304 16.79 -10.40 -7.46
N TRP A 305 16.07 -10.99 -8.42
CA TRP A 305 15.76 -12.42 -8.44
C TRP A 305 17.02 -13.28 -8.52
N ASP A 306 17.97 -12.93 -9.39
CA ASP A 306 19.23 -13.66 -9.53
C ASP A 306 20.08 -13.59 -8.26
N LYS A 307 20.03 -12.48 -7.53
CA LYS A 307 20.69 -12.35 -6.22
C LYS A 307 19.96 -13.21 -5.16
N ALA A 308 18.63 -13.15 -5.09
CA ALA A 308 17.87 -13.93 -4.13
C ALA A 308 18.11 -15.44 -4.29
N LYS A 309 18.11 -15.96 -5.53
CA LYS A 309 18.42 -17.38 -5.80
C LYS A 309 19.80 -17.81 -5.31
N ARG A 310 20.82 -16.96 -5.49
CA ARG A 310 22.18 -17.26 -5.02
C ARG A 310 22.29 -17.38 -3.51
N SER A 311 21.44 -16.65 -2.76
CA SER A 311 21.36 -16.79 -1.31
C SER A 311 20.82 -18.14 -0.90
N ALA A 312 19.74 -18.60 -1.54
CA ALA A 312 19.11 -19.90 -1.21
C ALA A 312 19.99 -21.12 -1.52
N THR A 313 20.92 -21.02 -2.49
CA THR A 313 21.81 -22.13 -2.89
C THR A 313 23.06 -22.28 -2.01
N ARG A 314 23.34 -21.34 -1.11
CA ARG A 314 24.50 -21.39 -0.22
C ARG A 314 24.22 -21.96 1.17
N ALA A 315 22.98 -22.29 1.45
CA ALA A 315 22.51 -22.93 2.68
C ALA A 315 22.24 -24.43 2.47
#